data_0723427039ccd4e6becd9451543637ba
#
_entry.id   0723427039ccd4e6becd9451543637ba
#
_cell.length_a   1.000
_cell.length_b   1.000
_cell.length_c   1.000
_cell.angle_alpha   90.00
_cell.angle_beta   90.00
_cell.angle_gamma   90.00
#
_symmetry.space_group_name_H-M   'P 1'
#
loop_
_entity.id
_entity.type
_entity.pdbx_description
1 polymer ?
#
loop_
_entity_poly.entity_id
_entity_poly.type
_entity_poly.pdbx_seq_one_letter_code
_entity_poly.pdbx_strand_id
1 'polypeptide(L)' 'MIAGIKQSKKALEASKVKLAYVANDADENVIKPFLHLCKKKAVEVNRELDMKELAKLCKIEVPTAVAVVTISNVVEI' A
#
# COMPACT_ATOMS: atom_id res chain seq x y z
N MET A 1 4.03 7.69 4.05
CA MET A 1 3.22 6.73 3.29
C MET A 1 3.74 6.62 1.87
N ILE A 2 3.81 5.42 1.35
CA ILE A 2 4.32 5.17 0.01
C ILE A 2 3.17 4.75 -0.89
N ALA A 3 3.03 5.40 -2.03
CA ALA A 3 1.97 5.09 -2.99
C ALA A 3 2.55 4.38 -4.22
N GLY A 4 1.72 3.57 -4.86
CA GLY A 4 2.10 2.88 -6.09
C GLY A 4 2.55 1.46 -5.83
N ILE A 5 2.24 0.56 -6.77
CA ILE A 5 2.51 -0.85 -6.60
C ILE A 5 4.00 -1.15 -6.49
N LYS A 6 4.79 -0.56 -7.36
CA LYS A 6 6.21 -0.86 -7.40
C LYS A 6 6.93 -0.48 -6.12
N GLN A 7 6.68 0.74 -5.65
CA GLN A 7 7.31 1.24 -4.43
C GLN A 7 6.78 0.49 -3.20
N SER A 8 5.48 0.26 -3.16
CA SER A 8 4.86 -0.44 -2.05
C SER A 8 5.37 -1.88 -1.95
N LYS A 9 5.56 -2.52 -3.10
CA LYS A 9 6.07 -3.88 -3.14
C LYS A 9 7.50 -3.94 -2.58
N LYS A 10 8.32 -2.96 -2.93
CA LYS A 10 9.68 -2.91 -2.40
C LYS A 10 9.68 -2.77 -0.88
N ALA A 11 8.80 -1.92 -0.36
CA ALA A 11 8.70 -1.74 1.07
C ALA A 11 8.25 -3.03 1.76
N LEU A 12 7.31 -3.76 1.15
CA LEU A 12 6.87 -5.03 1.68
C LEU A 12 8.01 -6.04 1.71
N GLU A 13 8.77 -6.12 0.63
CA GLU A 13 9.88 -7.06 0.55
C GLU A 13 10.95 -6.76 1.59
N ALA A 14 11.09 -5.49 1.95
CA ALA A 14 12.04 -5.09 2.97
C ALA A 14 11.47 -5.21 4.38
N SER A 15 10.24 -5.70 4.51
CA SER A 15 9.56 -5.87 5.80
C SER A 15 9.45 -4.57 6.59
N LYS A 16 9.22 -3.46 5.86
CA LYS A 16 9.11 -2.15 6.48
C LYS A 16 7.69 -1.61 6.49
N VAL A 17 6.71 -2.44 6.25
CA VAL A 17 5.33 -2.01 6.14
C VAL A 17 4.54 -2.38 7.38
N LYS A 18 3.83 -1.38 7.92
CA LYS A 18 2.98 -1.56 9.07
C LYS A 18 1.56 -1.89 8.63
N LEU A 19 1.08 -1.23 7.59
CA LEU A 19 -0.28 -1.38 7.10
C LEU A 19 -0.30 -1.13 5.60
N ALA A 20 -1.05 -1.92 4.88
CA ALA A 20 -1.20 -1.74 3.44
C ALA A 20 -2.62 -1.32 3.12
N TYR A 21 -2.77 -0.40 2.19
CA TYR A 21 -4.07 -0.01 1.66
C TYR A 21 -4.15 -0.52 0.23
N VAL A 22 -5.26 -1.15 -0.10
CA VAL A 22 -5.51 -1.61 -1.47
C VAL A 22 -6.88 -1.08 -1.87
N ALA A 23 -6.92 -0.33 -2.96
CA ALA A 23 -8.16 0.28 -3.41
C ALA A 23 -9.20 -0.77 -3.74
N ASN A 24 -10.44 -0.53 -3.32
CA ASN A 24 -11.51 -1.51 -3.52
C ASN A 24 -12.04 -1.53 -4.95
N ASP A 25 -11.69 -0.54 -5.76
CA ASP A 25 -12.10 -0.49 -7.16
C ASP A 25 -10.92 -0.71 -8.12
N ALA A 26 -9.79 -1.17 -7.63
CA ALA A 26 -8.64 -1.44 -8.49
C ALA A 26 -8.81 -2.77 -9.22
N ASP A 27 -8.13 -2.91 -10.35
CA ASP A 27 -8.19 -4.12 -11.15
C ASP A 27 -7.61 -5.28 -10.35
N GLU A 28 -8.38 -6.33 -10.21
CA GLU A 28 -7.97 -7.51 -9.46
C GLU A 28 -6.66 -8.10 -9.97
N ASN A 29 -6.48 -8.13 -11.27
CA ASN A 29 -5.26 -8.70 -11.85
C ASN A 29 -4.03 -7.89 -11.48
N VAL A 30 -4.21 -6.61 -11.21
CA VAL A 30 -3.11 -5.73 -10.83
C VAL A 30 -2.77 -5.90 -9.36
N ILE A 31 -3.77 -6.03 -8.50
CA ILE A 31 -3.55 -6.04 -7.07
C ILE A 31 -3.34 -7.44 -6.47
N LYS A 32 -3.72 -8.48 -7.21
CA LYS A 32 -3.63 -9.84 -6.70
C LYS A 32 -2.22 -10.24 -6.23
N PRO A 33 -1.17 -9.99 -7.01
CA PRO A 33 0.18 -10.30 -6.55
C PRO A 33 0.56 -9.52 -5.31
N PHE A 34 0.10 -8.26 -5.23
CA PHE A 34 0.38 -7.42 -4.07
C PHE A 34 -0.31 -7.96 -2.82
N LEU A 35 -1.58 -8.38 -2.95
CA LEU A 35 -2.31 -8.95 -1.84
C LEU A 35 -1.64 -10.23 -1.36
N HIS A 36 -1.17 -11.04 -2.29
CA HIS A 36 -0.49 -12.27 -1.96
C HIS A 36 0.78 -11.99 -1.14
N LEU A 37 1.52 -10.97 -1.54
CA LEU A 37 2.73 -10.58 -0.84
C LEU A 37 2.42 -10.05 0.56
N CYS A 38 1.34 -9.28 0.70
CA CYS A 38 0.90 -8.80 2.00
C CYS A 38 0.60 -9.96 2.95
N LYS A 39 -0.07 -10.96 2.43
CA LYS A 39 -0.41 -12.13 3.22
C LYS A 39 0.86 -12.89 3.63
N LYS A 40 1.80 -13.01 2.71
CA LYS A 40 3.04 -13.69 2.98
C LYS A 40 3.85 -12.97 4.06
N LYS A 41 3.77 -11.65 4.07
CA LYS A 41 4.50 -10.84 5.05
C LYS A 41 3.68 -10.57 6.32
N ALA A 42 2.48 -11.12 6.40
CA ALA A 42 1.57 -10.93 7.53
C ALA A 42 1.26 -9.45 7.78
N VAL A 43 1.05 -8.71 6.70
CA VAL A 43 0.73 -7.29 6.78
C VAL A 43 -0.78 -7.13 6.63
N GLU A 44 -1.39 -6.34 7.52
CA GLU A 44 -2.81 -6.09 7.48
C GLU A 44 -3.14 -5.24 6.26
N VAL A 45 -4.26 -5.53 5.59
CA VAL A 45 -4.68 -4.82 4.40
C VAL A 45 -6.02 -4.14 4.66
N ASN A 46 -6.10 -2.85 4.33
CA ASN A 46 -7.33 -2.08 4.45
C ASN A 46 -7.87 -1.84 3.05
N ARG A 47 -9.13 -2.19 2.82
CA ARG A 47 -9.76 -2.05 1.51
C ARG A 47 -10.99 -1.15 1.55
N GLU A 48 -11.04 -0.22 2.48
CA GLU A 48 -12.20 0.65 2.63
C GLU A 48 -12.21 1.85 1.69
N LEU A 49 -11.08 2.15 1.06
CA LEU A 49 -10.94 3.31 0.21
C LEU A 49 -10.88 2.91 -1.26
N ASP A 50 -11.38 3.78 -2.13
CA ASP A 50 -11.21 3.59 -3.57
C ASP A 50 -9.91 4.28 -4.01
N MET A 51 -9.59 4.20 -5.30
CA MET A 51 -8.33 4.75 -5.80
C MET A 51 -8.22 6.25 -5.60
N LYS A 52 -9.33 6.97 -5.76
CA LYS A 52 -9.31 8.41 -5.58
C LYS A 52 -9.12 8.80 -4.13
N GLU A 53 -9.81 8.11 -3.24
CA GLU A 53 -9.68 8.37 -1.82
C GLU A 53 -8.28 8.04 -1.32
N LEU A 54 -7.73 6.96 -1.85
CA LEU A 54 -6.39 6.56 -1.48
C LEU A 54 -5.36 7.58 -1.95
N ALA A 55 -5.57 8.14 -3.15
CA ALA A 55 -4.69 9.19 -3.65
C ALA A 55 -4.74 10.41 -2.75
N LYS A 56 -5.93 10.77 -2.27
CA LYS A 56 -6.06 11.90 -1.36
C LYS A 56 -5.32 11.64 -0.06
N LEU A 57 -5.41 10.43 0.44
CA LEU A 57 -4.72 10.05 1.66
C LEU A 57 -3.21 10.16 1.48
N CYS A 58 -2.72 9.82 0.30
CA CYS A 58 -1.31 9.89 -0.01
C CYS A 58 -0.86 11.28 -0.47
N LYS A 59 -1.81 12.21 -0.60
CA LYS A 59 -1.55 13.58 -1.05
C LYS A 59 -0.92 13.62 -2.44
N ILE A 60 -1.43 12.80 -3.33
CA ILE A 60 -0.99 12.79 -4.73
C ILE A 60 -2.20 13.07 -5.61
N GLU A 61 -1.93 13.48 -6.85
CA GLU A 61 -3.01 13.89 -7.74
C GLU A 61 -3.51 12.82 -8.68
N VAL A 62 -2.82 11.69 -8.76
CA VAL A 62 -3.26 10.60 -9.61
C VAL A 62 -3.79 9.46 -8.76
N PRO A 63 -4.82 8.75 -9.22
CA PRO A 63 -5.34 7.62 -8.47
C PRO A 63 -4.27 6.56 -8.27
N THR A 64 -4.30 5.90 -7.14
CA THR A 64 -3.34 4.84 -6.85
C THR A 64 -4.08 3.59 -6.38
N ALA A 65 -3.67 2.45 -6.89
CA ALA A 65 -4.31 1.19 -6.54
C ALA A 65 -3.89 0.68 -5.17
N VAL A 66 -2.68 0.99 -4.76
CA VAL A 66 -2.16 0.54 -3.47
C VAL A 66 -1.29 1.60 -2.84
N ALA A 67 -1.21 1.55 -1.52
CA ALA A 67 -0.30 2.39 -0.76
C ALA A 67 0.04 1.67 0.53
N VAL A 68 1.17 1.98 1.12
CA VAL A 68 1.56 1.35 2.37
C VAL A 68 2.01 2.39 3.38
N VAL A 69 1.75 2.10 4.63
CA VAL A 69 2.26 2.90 5.74
C VAL A 69 3.49 2.17 6.24
N THR A 70 4.62 2.82 6.18
CA THR A 70 5.86 2.18 6.62
C THR A 70 6.00 2.25 8.13
N ILE A 71 6.80 1.36 8.65
CA ILE A 71 7.14 1.38 10.05
C ILE A 71 8.02 2.59 10.25
N SER A 72 7.57 3.44 11.12
CA SER A 72 8.23 4.63 11.23
C SER A 72 9.35 4.52 12.13
N ASN A 73 10.38 4.78 11.80
CA ASN A 73 11.40 4.69 12.56
C ASN A 73 11.80 5.83 12.98
N VAL A 74 11.33 6.44 12.90
CA VAL A 74 11.47 7.54 13.33
C VAL A 74 12.47 7.88 13.97
N VAL A 75 12.84 7.28 14.21
CA VAL A 75 13.73 7.48 14.87
C VAL A 75 14.71 8.11 14.47
N GLU A 76 14.84 8.25 13.58
CA GLU A 76 15.82 8.79 13.13
C GLU A 76 15.99 9.97 13.65
N ILE A 77 15.76 10.22 14.44
CA ILE A 77 15.87 11.39 14.88
C ILE A 77 16.77 11.59 15.56
#